data_f5c6c64861eb72fb45a59f7342781204
#
_entry.id   f5c6c64861eb72fb45a59f7342781204
#
_cell.length_a   1.000
_cell.length_b   1.000
_cell.length_c   1.000
_cell.angle_alpha   90.00
_cell.angle_beta   90.00
_cell.angle_gamma   90.00
#
_symmetry.space_group_name_H-M   'P 1'
#
loop_
_entity.id
_entity.type
_entity.pdbx_description
1 polymer ?
#
loop_
_entity_poly.entity_id
_entity_poly.type
_entity_poly.pdbx_seq_one_letter_code
_entity_poly.pdbx_strand_id
1 'polypeptide(L)'
;MAYFKYRDKSVYYTEYGQGEPLVFLHGNTDSSKMSGFLMPLYAEKFRCILIDFLGNGRSDRVESFSPDMWYDEALQTIALAEHLQCGRVSLIGTSGGAWAAVNAALERPDLFHAVVADSFDGRTLNDNFSANLLAERKAAKEDIQSRQFYEWC
;
A
#
# COMPACT_ATOMS: atom_id res chain seq x y z
N MET A 1 -11.63 9.28 7.84
CA MET A 1 -11.06 8.04 8.43
C MET A 1 -12.14 6.99 8.36
N ALA A 2 -11.88 5.89 7.69
CA ALA A 2 -12.85 4.83 7.50
C ALA A 2 -12.20 3.45 7.50
N TYR A 3 -13.03 2.43 7.56
CA TYR A 3 -12.62 1.04 7.46
C TYR A 3 -13.54 0.33 6.47
N PHE A 4 -12.97 -0.64 5.75
CA PHE A 4 -13.74 -1.59 4.97
C PHE A 4 -13.39 -3.01 5.40
N LYS A 5 -14.20 -3.98 4.99
CA LYS A 5 -13.94 -5.38 5.28
C LYS A 5 -13.23 -6.04 4.11
N TYR A 6 -12.13 -6.69 4.43
CA TYR A 6 -11.44 -7.63 3.56
C TYR A 6 -11.38 -8.98 4.26
N ARG A 7 -12.10 -9.96 3.73
CA ARG A 7 -12.40 -11.22 4.43
C ARG A 7 -13.05 -10.91 5.79
N ASP A 8 -12.47 -11.41 6.88
CA ASP A 8 -12.95 -11.20 8.27
C ASP A 8 -12.28 -10.01 8.99
N LYS A 9 -11.32 -9.36 8.33
CA LYS A 9 -10.50 -8.28 8.89
C LYS A 9 -11.00 -6.88 8.51
N SER A 10 -10.63 -5.90 9.32
CA SER A 10 -10.87 -4.49 9.05
C SER A 10 -9.61 -3.84 8.48
N VAL A 11 -9.74 -3.27 7.31
CA VAL A 11 -8.67 -2.52 6.63
C VAL A 11 -8.98 -1.04 6.72
N TYR A 12 -8.01 -0.27 7.20
CA TYR A 12 -8.13 1.16 7.38
C TYR A 12 -7.79 1.90 6.08
N TYR A 13 -8.51 2.99 5.83
CA TYR A 13 -8.13 3.99 4.85
C TYR A 13 -8.51 5.40 5.30
N THR A 14 -7.88 6.39 4.72
CA THR A 14 -8.20 7.80 4.94
C THR A 14 -8.28 8.53 3.61
N GLU A 15 -9.05 9.61 3.58
CA GLU A 15 -9.30 10.38 2.36
C GLU A 15 -8.97 11.84 2.55
N TYR A 16 -8.49 12.47 1.47
CA TYR A 16 -8.19 13.89 1.37
C TYR A 16 -8.64 14.43 0.02
N GLY A 17 -9.12 15.68 -0.02
CA GLY A 17 -9.51 16.35 -1.24
C GLY A 17 -10.78 15.82 -1.87
N GLN A 18 -11.04 16.26 -3.09
CA GLN A 18 -12.19 15.89 -3.92
C GLN A 18 -11.75 15.83 -5.39
N GLY A 19 -12.49 15.11 -6.22
CA GLY A 19 -12.20 14.97 -7.65
C GLY A 19 -12.03 13.51 -8.05
N GLU A 20 -11.20 13.26 -9.06
CA GLU A 20 -10.93 11.92 -9.57
C GLU A 20 -10.25 11.05 -8.50
N PRO A 21 -10.71 9.81 -8.28
CA PRO A 21 -10.18 8.95 -7.24
C PRO A 21 -8.76 8.47 -7.54
N LEU A 22 -7.86 8.72 -6.59
CA LEU A 22 -6.45 8.36 -6.63
C LEU A 22 -6.06 7.62 -5.36
N VAL A 23 -5.75 6.33 -5.49
CA VAL A 23 -5.42 5.45 -4.35
C VAL A 23 -3.91 5.35 -4.21
N PHE A 24 -3.42 5.60 -3.00
CA PHE A 24 -2.01 5.50 -2.62
C PHE A 24 -1.76 4.19 -1.87
N LEU A 25 -0.83 3.39 -2.39
CA LEU A 25 -0.42 2.10 -1.87
C LEU A 25 1.00 2.21 -1.31
N HIS A 26 1.13 2.06 0.00
CA HIS A 26 2.41 2.21 0.68
C HIS A 26 3.35 1.02 0.44
N GLY A 27 4.64 1.22 0.69
CA GLY A 27 5.66 0.18 0.64
C GLY A 27 5.64 -0.76 1.85
N ASN A 28 6.54 -1.74 1.84
CA ASN A 28 6.69 -2.69 2.94
C ASN A 28 7.06 -1.97 4.25
N THR A 29 6.45 -2.38 5.36
CA THR A 29 6.71 -1.81 6.69
C THR A 29 6.37 -0.32 6.84
N ASP A 30 5.42 0.15 6.06
CA ASP A 30 4.97 1.53 6.00
C ASP A 30 3.46 1.63 6.24
N SER A 31 2.88 2.82 6.13
CA SER A 31 1.45 3.08 6.27
C SER A 31 1.02 4.32 5.51
N SER A 32 -0.27 4.62 5.53
CA SER A 32 -0.85 5.85 4.96
C SER A 32 -0.21 7.15 5.48
N LYS A 33 0.45 7.13 6.65
CA LYS A 33 1.14 8.30 7.20
C LYS A 33 2.27 8.78 6.29
N MET A 34 3.02 7.86 5.68
CA MET A 34 4.12 8.21 4.79
C MET A 34 3.63 9.00 3.58
N SER A 35 2.53 8.61 2.98
CA SER A 35 1.95 9.35 1.85
C SER A 35 1.21 10.63 2.29
N GLY A 36 0.89 10.76 3.56
CA GLY A 36 0.13 11.90 4.09
C GLY A 36 0.80 13.26 3.86
N PHE A 37 2.14 13.31 3.86
CA PHE A 37 2.85 14.56 3.60
C PHE A 37 2.76 15.04 2.14
N LEU A 38 2.39 14.15 1.21
CA LEU A 38 2.18 14.50 -0.19
C LEU A 38 0.80 15.13 -0.45
N MET A 39 -0.13 15.02 0.49
CA MET A 39 -1.52 15.44 0.27
C MET A 39 -1.70 16.90 -0.12
N PRO A 40 -0.91 17.87 0.38
CA PRO A 40 -1.01 19.25 -0.10
C PRO A 40 -0.77 19.40 -1.62
N LEU A 41 -0.04 18.47 -2.24
CA LEU A 41 0.25 18.48 -3.68
C LEU A 41 -0.88 17.85 -4.53
N TYR A 42 -1.57 16.87 -3.99
CA TYR A 42 -2.53 16.06 -4.75
C TYR A 42 -3.99 16.39 -4.43
N ALA A 43 -4.31 16.68 -3.16
CA ALA A 43 -5.69 16.83 -2.69
C ALA A 43 -6.42 18.06 -3.23
N GLU A 44 -5.72 18.99 -3.87
CA GLU A 44 -6.35 20.10 -4.60
C GLU A 44 -7.08 19.63 -5.88
N LYS A 45 -6.63 18.52 -6.49
CA LYS A 45 -7.13 18.04 -7.80
C LYS A 45 -7.75 16.67 -7.74
N PHE A 46 -7.40 15.87 -6.75
CA PHE A 46 -7.78 14.45 -6.63
C PHE A 46 -8.48 14.17 -5.30
N ARG A 47 -9.40 13.22 -5.33
CA ARG A 47 -9.84 12.53 -4.13
C ARG A 47 -8.79 11.45 -3.81
N CYS A 48 -7.86 11.78 -2.94
CA CYS A 48 -6.75 10.91 -2.54
C CYS A 48 -7.22 9.94 -1.46
N ILE A 49 -7.07 8.66 -1.69
CA ILE A 49 -7.43 7.57 -0.79
C ILE A 49 -6.14 6.83 -0.40
N LEU A 50 -5.80 6.81 0.89
CA LEU A 50 -4.58 6.22 1.42
C LEU A 50 -4.97 5.01 2.25
N ILE A 51 -4.55 3.82 1.84
CA ILE A 51 -4.80 2.56 2.54
C ILE A 51 -3.68 2.26 3.54
N ASP A 52 -4.01 1.58 4.64
CA ASP A 52 -3.07 0.80 5.45
C ASP A 52 -3.35 -0.68 5.18
N PHE A 53 -2.43 -1.38 4.53
CA PHE A 53 -2.59 -2.82 4.31
C PHE A 53 -2.64 -3.60 5.63
N LEU A 54 -3.27 -4.77 5.63
CA LEU A 54 -3.33 -5.65 6.81
C LEU A 54 -1.94 -5.88 7.41
N GLY A 55 -1.85 -5.81 8.73
CA GLY A 55 -0.60 -5.90 9.47
C GLY A 55 0.14 -4.57 9.63
N ASN A 56 -0.27 -3.51 8.92
CA ASN A 56 0.37 -2.20 8.93
C ASN A 56 -0.57 -1.11 9.48
N GLY A 57 0.01 -0.02 9.93
CA GLY A 57 -0.70 1.18 10.36
C GLY A 57 -1.84 0.89 11.35
N ARG A 58 -3.05 1.30 10.97
CA ARG A 58 -4.30 1.17 11.75
C ARG A 58 -5.17 -0.01 11.35
N SER A 59 -4.75 -0.78 10.35
CA SER A 59 -5.45 -2.01 9.95
C SER A 59 -5.26 -3.13 10.96
N ASP A 60 -6.16 -4.12 10.92
CA ASP A 60 -6.08 -5.29 11.78
C ASP A 60 -4.74 -6.01 11.59
N ARG A 61 -4.22 -6.53 12.69
CA ARG A 61 -2.99 -7.31 12.68
C ARG A 61 -3.24 -8.71 12.11
N VAL A 62 -2.20 -9.26 11.51
CA VAL A 62 -2.16 -10.63 11.02
C VAL A 62 -1.17 -11.46 11.84
N GLU A 63 -1.43 -12.73 12.01
CA GLU A 63 -0.50 -13.65 12.69
C GLU A 63 0.74 -13.90 11.85
N SER A 64 0.56 -13.98 10.54
CA SER A 64 1.62 -14.10 9.55
C SER A 64 1.19 -13.47 8.23
N PHE A 65 2.14 -12.92 7.49
CA PHE A 65 1.88 -12.47 6.11
C PHE A 65 1.81 -13.66 5.16
N SER A 66 1.02 -13.50 4.10
CA SER A 66 0.99 -14.46 2.99
C SER A 66 2.38 -14.62 2.38
N PRO A 67 2.78 -15.82 1.93
CA PRO A 67 3.96 -15.99 1.08
C PRO A 67 3.93 -15.07 -0.15
N ASP A 68 2.73 -14.83 -0.71
CA ASP A 68 2.48 -13.91 -1.82
C ASP A 68 1.90 -12.58 -1.29
N MET A 69 2.62 -11.94 -0.39
CA MET A 69 2.15 -10.74 0.34
C MET A 69 1.67 -9.65 -0.61
N TRP A 70 2.42 -9.31 -1.63
CA TRP A 70 2.06 -8.26 -2.57
C TRP A 70 0.84 -8.60 -3.43
N TYR A 71 0.60 -9.88 -3.69
CA TYR A 71 -0.63 -10.31 -4.35
C TYR A 71 -1.83 -10.20 -3.40
N ASP A 72 -1.68 -10.54 -2.12
CA ASP A 72 -2.74 -10.32 -1.11
C ASP A 72 -3.04 -8.82 -0.94
N GLU A 73 -2.02 -7.95 -0.96
CA GLU A 73 -2.19 -6.49 -0.96
C GLU A 73 -2.90 -5.98 -2.23
N ALA A 74 -2.66 -6.62 -3.38
CA ALA A 74 -3.41 -6.34 -4.60
C ALA A 74 -4.90 -6.70 -4.44
N LEU A 75 -5.22 -7.83 -3.82
CA LEU A 75 -6.61 -8.21 -3.53
C LEU A 75 -7.27 -7.25 -2.53
N GLN A 76 -6.54 -6.74 -1.53
CA GLN A 76 -7.02 -5.69 -0.63
C GLN A 76 -7.29 -4.38 -1.39
N THR A 77 -6.46 -4.03 -2.36
CA THR A 77 -6.62 -2.86 -3.23
C THR A 77 -7.88 -2.99 -4.11
N ILE A 78 -8.12 -4.18 -4.67
CA ILE A 78 -9.34 -4.49 -5.44
C ILE A 78 -10.58 -4.35 -4.55
N ALA A 79 -10.54 -4.94 -3.35
CA ALA A 79 -11.65 -4.86 -2.41
C ALA A 79 -11.94 -3.42 -1.96
N LEU A 80 -10.90 -2.59 -1.80
CA LEU A 80 -11.07 -1.15 -1.53
C LEU A 80 -11.75 -0.45 -2.71
N ALA A 81 -11.28 -0.67 -3.95
CA ALA A 81 -11.88 -0.06 -5.14
C ALA A 81 -13.36 -0.42 -5.28
N GLU A 82 -13.72 -1.69 -5.04
CA GLU A 82 -15.11 -2.15 -5.03
C GLU A 82 -15.93 -1.51 -3.89
N HIS A 83 -15.35 -1.39 -2.70
CA HIS A 83 -15.99 -0.75 -1.54
C HIS A 83 -16.30 0.72 -1.78
N LEU A 84 -15.40 1.45 -2.44
CA LEU A 84 -15.56 2.89 -2.70
C LEU A 84 -16.70 3.21 -3.67
N GLN A 85 -17.09 2.28 -4.54
CA GLN A 85 -18.19 2.43 -5.52
C GLN A 85 -18.13 3.73 -6.33
N CYS A 86 -16.93 4.21 -6.63
CA CYS A 86 -16.71 5.48 -7.33
C CYS A 86 -16.30 5.32 -8.79
N GLY A 87 -16.52 4.14 -9.37
CA GLY A 87 -16.06 3.81 -10.72
C GLY A 87 -14.60 3.40 -10.74
N ARG A 88 -13.92 3.67 -11.87
CA ARG A 88 -12.51 3.33 -12.02
C ARG A 88 -11.64 4.29 -11.21
N VAL A 89 -10.62 3.75 -10.56
CA VAL A 89 -9.67 4.53 -9.76
C VAL A 89 -8.27 4.50 -10.40
N SER A 90 -7.46 5.51 -10.13
CA SER A 90 -6.03 5.49 -10.46
C SER A 90 -5.22 5.06 -9.25
N LEU A 91 -4.09 4.38 -9.47
CA LEU A 91 -3.22 3.88 -8.41
C LEU A 91 -1.84 4.56 -8.46
N ILE A 92 -1.32 4.91 -7.30
CA ILE A 92 0.11 5.21 -7.10
C ILE A 92 0.61 4.22 -6.05
N GLY A 93 1.49 3.33 -6.45
CA GLY A 93 2.13 2.37 -5.54
C GLY A 93 3.63 2.61 -5.47
N THR A 94 4.19 2.57 -4.26
CA THR A 94 5.62 2.75 -4.02
C THR A 94 6.23 1.46 -3.48
N SER A 95 7.36 1.01 -4.04
CA SER A 95 8.09 -0.20 -3.60
C SER A 95 7.18 -1.44 -3.62
N GLY A 96 6.91 -2.08 -2.47
CA GLY A 96 5.95 -3.19 -2.36
C GLY A 96 4.55 -2.81 -2.85
N GLY A 97 4.08 -1.58 -2.57
CA GLY A 97 2.82 -1.06 -3.08
C GLY A 97 2.78 -0.93 -4.61
N ALA A 98 3.94 -0.76 -5.27
CA ALA A 98 4.01 -0.78 -6.73
C ALA A 98 3.71 -2.19 -7.29
N TRP A 99 4.20 -3.25 -6.62
CA TRP A 99 3.85 -4.63 -6.96
C TRP A 99 2.36 -4.89 -6.75
N ALA A 100 1.79 -4.43 -5.64
CA ALA A 100 0.36 -4.53 -5.38
C ALA A 100 -0.47 -3.81 -6.46
N ALA A 101 -0.07 -2.59 -6.85
CA ALA A 101 -0.75 -1.80 -7.89
C ALA A 101 -0.75 -2.50 -9.25
N VAL A 102 0.40 -3.02 -9.68
CA VAL A 102 0.52 -3.74 -10.97
C VAL A 102 -0.32 -5.02 -10.95
N ASN A 103 -0.22 -5.83 -9.88
CA ASN A 103 -1.00 -7.06 -9.76
C ASN A 103 -2.52 -6.78 -9.73
N ALA A 104 -2.96 -5.74 -9.00
CA ALA A 104 -4.38 -5.36 -8.96
C ALA A 104 -4.91 -4.99 -10.35
N ALA A 105 -4.13 -4.20 -11.11
CA ALA A 105 -4.52 -3.80 -12.47
C ALA A 105 -4.51 -4.95 -13.48
N LEU A 106 -3.64 -5.94 -13.31
CA LEU A 106 -3.63 -7.15 -14.14
C LEU A 106 -4.82 -8.05 -13.81
N GLU A 107 -5.16 -8.20 -12.53
CA GLU A 107 -6.26 -9.04 -12.06
C GLU A 107 -7.64 -8.45 -12.41
N ARG A 108 -7.82 -7.13 -12.25
CA ARG A 108 -9.08 -6.42 -12.47
C ARG A 108 -8.89 -5.13 -13.28
N PRO A 109 -8.53 -5.23 -14.57
CA PRO A 109 -8.28 -4.04 -15.41
C PRO A 109 -9.52 -3.15 -15.59
N ASP A 110 -10.69 -3.69 -15.32
CA ASP A 110 -11.96 -2.96 -15.36
C ASP A 110 -12.11 -1.93 -14.23
N LEU A 111 -11.42 -2.11 -13.09
CA LEU A 111 -11.50 -1.23 -11.92
C LEU A 111 -10.48 -0.08 -11.95
N PHE A 112 -9.44 -0.18 -12.77
CA PHE A 112 -8.34 0.77 -12.72
C PHE A 112 -8.20 1.57 -14.02
N HIS A 113 -7.93 2.88 -13.86
CA HIS A 113 -7.78 3.80 -14.98
C HIS A 113 -6.32 3.97 -15.38
N ALA A 114 -5.45 4.15 -14.40
CA ALA A 114 -4.02 4.30 -14.58
C ALA A 114 -3.25 3.76 -13.37
N VAL A 115 -2.00 3.38 -13.59
CA VAL A 115 -1.09 2.90 -12.54
C VAL A 115 0.24 3.65 -12.65
N VAL A 116 0.68 4.21 -11.54
CA VAL A 116 2.05 4.68 -11.34
C VAL A 116 2.72 3.69 -10.39
N ALA A 117 3.73 2.98 -10.89
CA ALA A 117 4.53 2.02 -10.13
C ALA A 117 5.89 2.65 -9.82
N ASP A 118 5.97 3.34 -8.69
CA ASP A 118 7.19 4.02 -8.24
C ASP A 118 8.12 3.04 -7.54
N SER A 119 9.42 3.11 -7.87
CA SER A 119 10.45 2.20 -7.32
C SER A 119 10.11 0.72 -7.57
N PHE A 120 9.52 0.43 -8.72
CA PHE A 120 9.18 -0.91 -9.18
C PHE A 120 10.36 -1.53 -9.92
N ASP A 121 10.88 -2.64 -9.39
CA ASP A 121 11.99 -3.37 -10.02
C ASP A 121 11.47 -4.52 -10.88
N GLY A 122 10.59 -4.63 -11.58
CA GLY A 122 10.07 -5.65 -12.51
C GLY A 122 10.95 -6.89 -12.83
N ARG A 123 11.97 -7.15 -12.03
CA ARG A 123 12.93 -8.24 -12.20
C ARG A 123 12.61 -9.42 -11.31
N THR A 124 13.02 -10.59 -11.73
CA THR A 124 13.07 -11.76 -10.85
C THR A 124 14.04 -11.48 -9.70
N LEU A 125 13.57 -11.66 -8.47
CA LEU A 125 14.40 -11.51 -7.29
C LEU A 125 15.52 -12.58 -7.32
N ASN A 126 16.75 -12.19 -6.99
CA ASN A 126 17.85 -13.12 -6.87
C ASN A 126 17.72 -14.00 -5.62
N ASP A 127 18.39 -15.15 -5.60
CA ASP A 127 18.30 -16.13 -4.50
C ASP A 127 18.68 -15.57 -3.12
N ASN A 128 19.46 -14.49 -3.09
CA ASN A 128 19.92 -13.85 -1.86
C ASN A 128 19.03 -12.67 -1.43
N PHE A 129 18.02 -12.29 -2.22
CA PHE A 129 17.21 -11.09 -1.94
C PHE A 129 16.58 -11.15 -0.54
N SER A 130 15.92 -12.25 -0.21
CA SER A 130 15.26 -12.40 1.10
C SER A 130 16.22 -12.36 2.26
N ALA A 131 17.41 -12.99 2.10
CA ALA A 131 18.46 -12.97 3.13
C ALA A 131 19.03 -11.58 3.34
N ASN A 132 19.29 -10.85 2.26
CA ASN A 132 19.78 -9.48 2.32
C ASN A 132 18.76 -8.54 2.95
N LEU A 133 17.49 -8.62 2.54
CA LEU A 133 16.41 -7.81 3.11
C LEU A 133 16.24 -8.09 4.61
N LEU A 134 16.29 -9.37 5.02
CA LEU A 134 16.22 -9.73 6.43
C LEU A 134 17.41 -9.18 7.23
N ALA A 135 18.62 -9.20 6.67
CA ALA A 135 19.81 -8.62 7.30
C ALA A 135 19.67 -7.10 7.48
N GLU A 136 19.20 -6.40 6.46
CA GLU A 136 18.93 -4.96 6.53
C GLU A 136 17.89 -4.63 7.60
N ARG A 137 16.77 -5.38 7.68
CA ARG A 137 15.73 -5.15 8.69
C ARG A 137 16.20 -5.46 10.11
N LYS A 138 17.08 -6.44 10.29
CA LYS A 138 17.73 -6.71 11.58
C LYS A 138 18.66 -5.57 11.98
N ALA A 139 19.47 -5.07 11.06
CA ALA A 139 20.35 -3.94 11.31
C ALA A 139 19.55 -2.66 11.64
N ALA A 140 18.43 -2.40 10.94
CA ALA A 140 17.56 -1.27 11.21
C ALA A 140 16.94 -1.29 12.63
N LYS A 141 16.72 -2.47 13.22
CA LYS A 141 16.27 -2.60 14.61
C LYS A 141 17.28 -2.09 15.64
N GLU A 142 18.57 -2.21 15.35
CA GLU A 142 19.67 -1.76 16.21
C GLU A 142 19.93 -0.25 16.07
N ASP A 143 19.55 0.34 14.93
CA ASP A 143 19.69 1.77 14.68
C ASP A 143 18.52 2.56 15.28
N ILE A 144 18.85 3.55 16.15
CA ILE A 144 17.84 4.34 16.86
C ILE A 144 16.97 5.15 15.90
N GLN A 145 17.54 5.74 14.87
CA GLN A 145 16.79 6.58 13.93
C GLN A 145 15.84 5.75 13.07
N SER A 146 16.33 4.61 12.58
CA SER A 146 15.51 3.65 11.83
C SER A 146 14.36 3.11 12.68
N ARG A 147 14.62 2.76 13.95
CA ARG A 147 13.58 2.29 14.86
C ARG A 147 12.53 3.36 15.12
N GLN A 148 12.92 4.60 15.40
CA GLN A 148 11.98 5.72 15.58
C GLN A 148 11.12 5.97 14.34
N PHE A 149 11.71 5.85 13.15
CA PHE A 149 10.97 5.96 11.89
C PHE A 149 9.91 4.87 11.77
N TYR A 150 10.26 3.60 11.99
CA TYR A 150 9.29 2.50 11.92
C TYR A 150 8.21 2.54 13.00
N GLU A 151 8.53 3.04 14.21
CA GLU A 151 7.55 3.26 15.26
C GLU A 151 6.59 4.42 14.92
N TRP A 152 7.07 5.38 14.13
CA TRP A 152 6.24 6.48 13.64
C TRP A 152 5.30 6.04 12.50
N CYS A 153 5.73 5.19 11.55
CA CYS A 153 4.90 4.65 10.47
C CYS A 153 3.75 3.79 11.00
#